data_ebd35a2ef3e580324156e558ec4d6272
#
_entry.id   ebd35a2ef3e580324156e558ec4d6272
#
_cell.length_a   1.000
_cell.length_b   1.000
_cell.length_c   1.000
_cell.angle_alpha   90.00
_cell.angle_beta   90.00
_cell.angle_gamma   90.00
#
_symmetry.space_group_name_H-M   'P 1'
#
loop_
_entity.id
_entity.type
_entity.pdbx_description
1 polymer ?
#
loop_
_entity_poly.entity_id
_entity_poly.type
_entity_poly.pdbx_seq_one_letter_code
_entity_poly.pdbx_strand_id
1 'polypeptide(L)'
;MDARPFPRRRGNQQATLSGTIDATADSTGWAPLVEAGRLRLLVTWGAQRAKRFPDVPTLREVGIDIVSASPYGFAGPKGMDPGVVKAVHDSFKAALCDPAHLAVLERYD
;
A
#
# COMPACT_ATOMS: atom_id res chain seq x y z
N MET A 1 3.25 28.48 3.97
CA MET A 1 3.24 27.07 4.40
C MET A 1 4.36 26.36 3.69
N ASP A 2 5.45 26.11 4.39
CA ASP A 2 6.69 25.61 3.77
C ASP A 2 6.62 24.07 3.72
N ALA A 3 6.24 23.54 2.56
CA ALA A 3 6.18 22.10 2.34
C ALA A 3 7.60 21.56 2.15
N ARG A 4 8.30 21.29 3.24
CA ARG A 4 9.56 20.57 3.16
C ARG A 4 9.29 19.10 2.84
N PRO A 5 9.86 18.52 1.77
CA PRO A 5 9.70 17.12 1.50
C PRO A 5 10.38 16.30 2.61
N PHE A 6 9.60 15.54 3.37
CA PHE A 6 10.14 14.59 4.32
C PHE A 6 10.90 13.48 3.55
N PRO A 7 12.16 13.20 3.91
CA PRO A 7 12.92 12.16 3.25
C PRO A 7 12.46 10.78 3.73
N ARG A 8 11.85 10.02 2.80
CA ARG A 8 11.56 8.57 2.84
C ARG A 8 10.43 8.12 3.79
N ARG A 9 9.67 7.08 3.37
CA ARG A 9 8.53 6.45 4.08
C ARG A 9 8.76 6.21 5.58
N ARG A 10 9.96 5.79 6.00
CA ARG A 10 10.31 5.61 7.41
C ARG A 10 10.30 6.92 8.20
N GLY A 11 10.58 8.05 7.55
CA GLY A 11 10.56 9.36 8.20
C GLY A 11 9.15 9.79 8.62
N ASN A 12 8.14 9.54 7.79
CA ASN A 12 6.76 9.94 8.09
C ASN A 12 6.19 9.16 9.28
N GLN A 13 6.39 7.85 9.32
CA GLN A 13 5.95 7.02 10.44
C GLN A 13 6.65 7.41 11.74
N GLN A 14 7.96 7.65 11.70
CA GLN A 14 8.71 8.11 12.87
C GLN A 14 8.24 9.49 13.34
N ALA A 15 7.95 10.41 12.43
CA ALA A 15 7.43 11.74 12.75
C ALA A 15 6.03 11.68 13.38
N THR A 16 5.16 10.77 12.91
CA THR A 16 3.85 10.53 13.52
C THR A 16 4.00 9.92 14.91
N LEU A 17 4.87 8.93 15.08
CA LEU A 17 5.12 8.29 16.38
C LEU A 17 5.71 9.24 17.43
N SER A 18 6.51 10.20 17.00
CA SER A 18 7.09 11.24 17.89
C SER A 18 6.17 12.41 18.13
N GLY A 19 4.99 12.48 17.49
CA GLY A 19 4.09 13.63 17.58
C GLY A 19 4.57 14.86 16.82
N THR A 20 5.57 14.73 15.95
CA THR A 20 6.04 15.85 15.11
C THR A 20 5.03 16.20 14.03
N ILE A 21 4.26 15.22 13.57
CA ILE A 21 3.09 15.38 12.70
C ILE A 21 1.91 14.63 13.29
N ASP A 22 0.71 15.14 13.09
CA ASP A 22 -0.51 14.58 13.67
C ASP A 22 -1.03 13.36 12.94
N ALA A 23 -0.82 13.27 11.61
CA ALA A 23 -1.28 12.17 10.77
C ALA A 23 -0.36 11.97 9.58
N THR A 24 -0.38 10.76 9.03
CA THR A 24 0.33 10.40 7.79
C THR A 24 -0.59 9.63 6.86
N ALA A 25 -0.44 9.88 5.57
CA ALA A 25 -1.04 9.09 4.50
C ALA A 25 0.08 8.26 3.84
N ASP A 26 0.01 6.95 3.95
CA ASP A 26 1.06 6.04 3.46
C ASP A 26 0.43 4.71 3.02
N SER A 27 1.23 3.86 2.38
CA SER A 27 0.88 2.48 2.08
C SER A 27 1.04 1.59 3.33
N THR A 28 0.74 0.30 3.19
CA THR A 28 0.59 -0.70 4.27
C THR A 28 1.76 -0.88 5.25
N GLY A 29 2.88 -0.18 5.07
CA GLY A 29 4.02 -0.22 6.01
C GLY A 29 3.71 0.20 7.45
N TRP A 30 2.57 0.85 7.70
CA TRP A 30 2.07 1.24 9.02
C TRP A 30 1.38 0.08 9.77
N ALA A 31 1.00 -1.01 9.07
CA ALA A 31 0.18 -2.08 9.65
C ALA A 31 0.76 -2.70 10.94
N PRO A 32 2.04 -3.06 11.05
CA PRO A 32 2.62 -3.56 12.29
C PRO A 32 2.54 -2.56 13.47
N LEU A 33 2.56 -1.26 13.17
CA LEU A 33 2.47 -0.23 14.21
C LEU A 33 1.04 -0.04 14.71
N VAL A 34 0.05 -0.26 13.85
CA VAL A 34 -1.37 -0.25 14.22
C VAL A 34 -1.68 -1.47 15.08
N GLU A 35 -1.21 -2.65 14.70
CA GLU A 35 -1.37 -3.89 15.49
C GLU A 35 -0.69 -3.81 16.85
N ALA A 36 0.47 -3.16 16.92
CA ALA A 36 1.15 -2.89 18.19
C ALA A 36 0.50 -1.77 19.02
N GLY A 37 -0.62 -1.19 18.57
CA GLY A 37 -1.31 -0.10 19.26
C GLY A 37 -0.54 1.22 19.30
N ARG A 38 0.50 1.38 18.50
CA ARG A 38 1.34 2.58 18.45
C ARG A 38 0.83 3.64 17.48
N LEU A 39 0.06 3.24 16.48
CA LEU A 39 -0.67 4.10 15.55
C LEU A 39 -2.13 3.69 15.54
N ARG A 40 -3.00 4.63 15.19
CA ARG A 40 -4.41 4.38 14.93
C ARG A 40 -4.69 4.54 13.44
N LEU A 41 -5.23 3.51 12.83
CA LEU A 41 -5.73 3.59 11.47
C LEU A 41 -7.09 4.28 11.46
N LEU A 42 -7.22 5.36 10.71
CA LEU A 42 -8.44 6.19 10.70
C LEU A 42 -9.37 5.79 9.55
N VAL A 43 -8.80 5.52 8.38
CA VAL A 43 -9.56 5.24 7.16
C VAL A 43 -8.67 4.51 6.15
N THR A 44 -9.26 3.69 5.31
CA THR A 44 -8.58 3.03 4.18
C THR A 44 -9.11 3.56 2.84
N TRP A 45 -8.35 3.40 1.76
CA TRP A 45 -8.68 3.96 0.44
C TRP A 45 -9.19 2.92 -0.56
N GLY A 46 -9.31 1.67 -0.13
CA GLY A 46 -9.83 0.59 -0.96
C GLY A 46 -11.32 0.76 -1.31
N ALA A 47 -11.78 0.01 -2.29
CA ALA A 47 -13.21 -0.09 -2.62
C ALA A 47 -14.00 -0.81 -1.52
N GLN A 48 -13.32 -1.63 -0.74
CA GLN A 48 -13.86 -2.38 0.40
C GLN A 48 -12.90 -2.21 1.59
N ARG A 49 -13.39 -2.49 2.80
CA ARG A 49 -12.55 -2.50 4.00
C ARG A 49 -11.42 -3.52 3.87
N ALA A 50 -10.26 -3.19 4.43
CA ALA A 50 -9.15 -4.12 4.47
C ALA A 50 -9.50 -5.34 5.33
N LYS A 51 -9.24 -6.54 4.83
CA LYS A 51 -9.53 -7.81 5.56
C LYS A 51 -8.87 -7.87 6.93
N ARG A 52 -7.66 -7.33 7.03
CA ARG A 52 -6.86 -7.26 8.25
C ARG A 52 -7.39 -6.25 9.27
N PHE A 53 -8.12 -5.23 8.82
CA PHE A 53 -8.67 -4.16 9.64
C PHE A 53 -10.16 -3.94 9.32
N PRO A 54 -11.03 -4.92 9.59
CA PRO A 54 -12.45 -4.90 9.18
C PRO A 54 -13.25 -3.79 9.87
N ASP A 55 -12.80 -3.32 11.01
CA ASP A 55 -13.46 -2.26 11.78
C ASP A 55 -13.13 -0.85 11.27
N VAL A 56 -12.14 -0.71 10.37
CA VAL A 56 -11.73 0.59 9.83
C VAL A 56 -12.52 0.89 8.55
N PRO A 57 -13.21 2.04 8.50
CA PRO A 57 -14.02 2.41 7.35
C PRO A 57 -13.15 2.75 6.13
N THR A 58 -13.76 2.67 4.95
CA THR A 58 -13.19 3.22 3.71
C THR A 58 -13.50 4.72 3.59
N LEU A 59 -12.79 5.42 2.70
CA LEU A 59 -13.10 6.83 2.37
C LEU A 59 -14.56 7.00 1.92
N ARG A 60 -15.09 6.07 1.14
CA ARG A 60 -16.49 6.12 0.67
C ARG A 60 -17.49 6.04 1.81
N GLU A 61 -17.22 5.20 2.80
CA GLU A 61 -18.11 5.04 3.97
C GLU A 61 -18.14 6.30 4.86
N VAL A 62 -17.08 7.11 4.84
CA VAL A 62 -17.04 8.40 5.55
C VAL A 62 -17.45 9.59 4.67
N GLY A 63 -18.03 9.33 3.50
CA GLY A 63 -18.61 10.37 2.64
C GLY A 63 -17.64 10.98 1.61
N ILE A 64 -16.44 10.44 1.46
CA ILE A 64 -15.46 10.87 0.46
C ILE A 64 -15.48 9.86 -0.69
N ASP A 65 -16.06 10.20 -1.83
CA ASP A 65 -16.19 9.29 -2.98
C ASP A 65 -14.86 9.15 -3.76
N ILE A 66 -13.84 8.67 -3.07
CA ILE A 66 -12.53 8.37 -3.63
C ILE A 66 -12.20 6.90 -3.34
N VAL A 67 -11.81 6.18 -4.39
CA VAL A 67 -11.18 4.87 -4.29
C VAL A 67 -9.81 4.98 -4.93
N SER A 68 -8.78 4.66 -4.18
CA SER A 68 -7.40 4.64 -4.66
C SER A 68 -6.79 3.27 -4.41
N ALA A 69 -6.31 2.64 -5.48
CA ALA A 69 -5.45 1.48 -5.39
C ALA A 69 -4.04 1.90 -5.75
N SER A 70 -3.05 1.30 -5.11
CA SER A 70 -1.64 1.47 -5.48
C SER A 70 -1.22 0.29 -6.35
N PRO A 71 -1.48 0.31 -7.66
CA PRO A 71 -1.11 -0.79 -8.53
C PRO A 71 0.41 -0.88 -8.64
N TYR A 72 0.94 -2.05 -8.38
CA TYR A 72 2.31 -2.38 -8.75
C TYR A 72 2.31 -3.01 -10.14
N GLY A 73 3.25 -2.61 -10.96
CA GLY A 73 3.32 -3.11 -12.32
C GLY A 73 4.76 -3.09 -12.86
N PHE A 74 4.97 -3.81 -13.93
CA PHE A 74 6.22 -3.80 -14.67
C PHE A 74 6.03 -2.98 -15.94
N ALA A 75 6.94 -2.06 -16.21
CA ALA A 75 6.96 -1.30 -17.44
C ALA A 75 8.24 -1.60 -18.22
N GLY A 76 8.12 -1.65 -19.53
CA GLY A 76 9.24 -1.84 -20.43
C GLY A 76 9.28 -0.77 -21.52
N PRO A 77 10.34 -0.73 -22.33
CA PRO A 77 10.44 0.17 -23.47
C PRO A 77 9.28 0.00 -24.44
N LYS A 78 8.84 1.12 -25.04
CA LYS A 78 7.86 1.07 -26.13
C LYS A 78 8.43 0.28 -27.31
N GLY A 79 7.63 -0.63 -27.87
CA GLY A 79 8.02 -1.42 -29.03
C GLY A 79 8.79 -2.71 -28.70
N MET A 80 8.73 -3.18 -27.44
CA MET A 80 9.24 -4.51 -27.10
C MET A 80 8.59 -5.59 -27.97
N ASP A 81 9.38 -6.62 -28.31
CA ASP A 81 8.86 -7.80 -29.00
C ASP A 81 7.71 -8.45 -28.23
N PRO A 82 6.57 -8.75 -28.88
CA PRO A 82 5.41 -9.33 -28.20
C PRO A 82 5.69 -10.67 -27.51
N GLY A 83 6.61 -11.49 -28.05
CA GLY A 83 7.02 -12.75 -27.45
C GLY A 83 7.76 -12.53 -26.14
N VAL A 84 8.62 -11.51 -26.08
CA VAL A 84 9.32 -11.12 -24.85
C VAL A 84 8.33 -10.61 -23.81
N VAL A 85 7.38 -9.74 -24.21
CA VAL A 85 6.32 -9.21 -23.32
C VAL A 85 5.52 -10.38 -22.75
N LYS A 86 5.11 -11.34 -23.59
CA LYS A 86 4.35 -12.52 -23.15
C LYS A 86 5.15 -13.38 -22.19
N ALA A 87 6.41 -13.66 -22.46
CA ALA A 87 7.28 -14.47 -21.61
C ALA A 87 7.46 -13.83 -20.22
N VAL A 88 7.69 -12.51 -20.18
CA VAL A 88 7.79 -11.76 -18.93
C VAL A 88 6.46 -11.80 -18.15
N HIS A 89 5.34 -11.52 -18.83
CA HIS A 89 4.01 -11.57 -18.21
C HIS A 89 3.73 -12.95 -17.61
N ASP A 90 3.95 -14.03 -18.37
CA ASP A 90 3.63 -15.38 -17.91
C ASP A 90 4.52 -15.81 -16.74
N SER A 91 5.79 -15.42 -16.74
CA SER A 91 6.71 -15.70 -15.65
C SER A 91 6.29 -14.99 -14.35
N PHE A 92 5.95 -13.71 -14.43
CA PHE A 92 5.47 -12.96 -13.24
C PHE A 92 4.11 -13.44 -12.78
N LYS A 93 3.21 -13.76 -13.70
CA LYS A 93 1.90 -14.32 -13.35
C LYS A 93 2.03 -15.65 -12.61
N ALA A 94 2.93 -16.52 -13.04
CA ALA A 94 3.22 -17.76 -12.34
C ALA A 94 3.80 -17.51 -10.93
N ALA A 95 4.74 -16.57 -10.82
CA ALA A 95 5.34 -16.19 -9.54
C ALA A 95 4.33 -15.56 -8.55
N LEU A 96 3.30 -14.86 -9.01
CA LEU A 96 2.24 -14.32 -8.15
C LEU A 96 1.43 -15.42 -7.43
N CYS A 97 1.35 -16.61 -8.02
CA CYS A 97 0.66 -17.76 -7.43
C CYS A 97 1.59 -18.66 -6.60
N ASP A 98 2.87 -18.30 -6.48
CA ASP A 98 3.83 -19.07 -5.68
C ASP A 98 3.48 -18.96 -4.18
N PRO A 99 3.44 -20.09 -3.43
CA PRO A 99 3.12 -20.07 -2.00
C PRO A 99 4.02 -19.15 -1.18
N ALA A 100 5.31 -19.03 -1.54
CA ALA A 100 6.22 -18.12 -0.85
C ALA A 100 5.84 -16.66 -1.07
N HIS A 101 5.36 -16.30 -2.27
CA HIS A 101 4.86 -14.96 -2.55
C HIS A 101 3.56 -14.67 -1.80
N LEU A 102 2.63 -15.63 -1.79
CA LEU A 102 1.35 -15.49 -1.07
C LEU A 102 1.58 -15.26 0.44
N ALA A 103 2.51 -15.99 1.04
CA ALA A 103 2.89 -15.79 2.44
C ALA A 103 3.48 -14.39 2.72
N VAL A 104 4.15 -13.79 1.73
CA VAL A 104 4.62 -12.39 1.84
C VAL A 104 3.45 -11.41 1.73
N LEU A 105 2.52 -11.64 0.81
CA LEU A 105 1.35 -10.78 0.67
C LEU A 105 0.51 -10.75 1.95
N GLU A 106 0.26 -11.90 2.58
CA GLU A 106 -0.48 -11.99 3.84
C GLU A 106 0.12 -11.15 4.98
N ARG A 107 1.42 -10.84 4.92
CA ARG A 107 2.07 -9.96 5.90
C ARG A 107 1.77 -8.48 5.70
N TYR A 108 1.32 -8.09 4.49
CA TYR A 108 1.18 -6.68 4.10
C TYR A 108 -0.25 -6.29 3.72
N ASP A 109 -1.18 -7.27 3.64
CA ASP A 109 -2.61 -7.03 3.38
C ASP A 109 -3.42 -6.70 4.64
#